data_48e25299a426eff5d7971d237b2a92e6
#
_entry.id   48e25299a426eff5d7971d237b2a92e6
#
_cell.length_a   1.000
_cell.length_b   1.000
_cell.length_c   1.000
_cell.angle_alpha   90.00
_cell.angle_beta   90.00
_cell.angle_gamma   90.00
#
_symmetry.space_group_name_H-M   'P 1'
#
loop_
_entity.id
_entity.type
_entity.pdbx_description
1 polymer ?
#
loop_
_entity_poly.entity_id
_entity_poly.type
_entity_poly.pdbx_seq_one_letter_code
_entity_poly.pdbx_strand_id
1 'polypeptide(L)'
;MNVNRREFLGSIAATGLAVAAPSQPRYRVGITTNTRGGWEKDVFLSFREAHEVGYHYVESFINYFTAYLDKPAELQKKIDEIGVKFVTISNGGPLEMAFEDPSKRQKLLDDHMRLVRFIKQFGCDHLKCNTNGRRPDGTTPEDLKQMAITMNELGKRVTAEGLKFSVHPHMWTQLENRREIDAIAESTDPRHVNFVLDTGHITMAGIDPVELTRAYTSRIVEFHLKDVMPENRGGAKQRRERNDVMKDPIFFELGKGGVDFPGIKAHLDKTGWQGWLTVELDSSPYRPPKESARISKEYIEKTLYIKV
;
A
#
# COMPACT_ATOMS: atom_id res chain seq x y z
N MET A 1 80.90 20.32 -3.01
CA MET A 1 79.65 21.03 -3.26
C MET A 1 78.56 19.98 -3.45
N ASN A 2 77.71 19.81 -2.46
CA ASN A 2 76.65 18.83 -2.45
C ASN A 2 75.40 19.42 -3.06
N VAL A 3 74.84 18.80 -4.09
CA VAL A 3 73.56 19.14 -4.65
C VAL A 3 72.57 18.06 -4.22
N ASN A 4 71.59 18.44 -3.37
CA ASN A 4 70.50 17.63 -2.91
C ASN A 4 69.43 17.44 -4.02
N ARG A 5 69.16 16.21 -4.35
CA ARG A 5 68.00 15.79 -5.16
C ARG A 5 66.77 15.79 -4.24
N ARG A 6 65.81 16.69 -4.42
CA ARG A 6 64.45 16.61 -3.87
C ARG A 6 63.62 15.81 -4.83
N GLU A 7 63.13 14.72 -4.34
CA GLU A 7 62.14 13.88 -4.99
C GLU A 7 60.79 14.62 -5.10
N PHE A 8 60.29 14.68 -6.30
CA PHE A 8 58.98 15.23 -6.64
C PHE A 8 57.99 14.07 -6.60
N LEU A 9 57.32 13.81 -5.46
CA LEU A 9 56.22 12.90 -5.36
C LEU A 9 54.94 13.60 -5.85
N GLY A 10 54.57 13.33 -7.09
CA GLY A 10 53.29 13.73 -7.64
C GLY A 10 52.15 12.91 -7.05
N SER A 11 51.32 13.53 -6.20
CA SER A 11 50.05 12.94 -5.73
C SER A 11 49.05 12.89 -6.88
N ILE A 12 48.81 11.73 -7.43
CA ILE A 12 47.65 11.48 -8.33
C ILE A 12 46.41 11.43 -7.45
N ALA A 13 45.67 12.51 -7.39
CA ALA A 13 44.31 12.50 -6.82
C ALA A 13 43.38 11.71 -7.77
N ALA A 14 43.08 10.49 -7.41
CA ALA A 14 42.05 9.72 -8.07
C ALA A 14 40.69 10.36 -7.75
N THR A 15 40.18 11.19 -8.63
CA THR A 15 38.79 11.64 -8.62
C THR A 15 37.90 10.45 -9.00
N GLY A 16 37.48 9.70 -8.00
CA GLY A 16 36.43 8.68 -8.17
C GLY A 16 35.15 9.39 -8.56
N LEU A 17 34.75 9.26 -9.81
CA LEU A 17 33.39 9.55 -10.24
C LEU A 17 32.45 8.60 -9.47
N ALA A 18 31.82 9.13 -8.43
CA ALA A 18 30.71 8.45 -7.79
C ALA A 18 29.59 8.33 -8.82
N VAL A 19 29.42 7.14 -9.40
CA VAL A 19 28.26 6.83 -10.23
C VAL A 19 27.06 6.93 -9.30
N ALA A 20 26.25 7.98 -9.44
CA ALA A 20 25.02 8.13 -8.70
C ALA A 20 24.16 6.88 -8.95
N ALA A 21 23.72 6.23 -7.89
CA ALA A 21 22.75 5.14 -8.02
C ALA A 21 21.55 5.64 -8.83
N PRO A 22 21.00 4.85 -9.75
CA PRO A 22 19.86 5.27 -10.54
C PRO A 22 18.73 5.70 -9.59
N SER A 23 18.24 6.90 -9.78
CA SER A 23 17.13 7.44 -8.97
C SER A 23 15.93 6.50 -9.12
N GLN A 24 15.32 6.09 -8.01
CA GLN A 24 14.09 5.30 -8.04
C GLN A 24 13.03 6.03 -8.88
N PRO A 25 12.24 5.30 -9.69
CA PRO A 25 11.18 5.93 -10.45
C PRO A 25 10.21 6.63 -9.48
N ARG A 26 9.71 7.78 -9.89
CA ARG A 26 8.81 8.60 -9.08
C ARG A 26 7.56 7.83 -8.64
N TYR A 27 6.96 7.13 -9.58
CA TYR A 27 5.84 6.23 -9.35
C TYR A 27 6.31 4.80 -9.54
N ARG A 28 6.12 3.99 -8.51
CA ARG A 28 6.32 2.55 -8.57
C ARG A 28 4.95 1.90 -8.67
N VAL A 29 4.74 1.04 -9.64
CA VAL A 29 3.42 0.43 -9.89
C VAL A 29 3.42 -1.02 -9.44
N GLY A 30 2.39 -1.38 -8.66
CA GLY A 30 2.11 -2.74 -8.22
C GLY A 30 0.66 -3.15 -8.49
N ILE A 31 0.33 -4.38 -8.09
CA ILE A 31 -1.05 -4.90 -8.14
C ILE A 31 -1.32 -5.79 -6.93
N THR A 32 -2.52 -5.70 -6.36
CA THR A 32 -2.98 -6.63 -5.33
C THR A 32 -3.37 -7.98 -5.95
N THR A 33 -3.24 -9.05 -5.17
CA THR A 33 -3.36 -10.42 -5.67
C THR A 33 -4.49 -11.22 -5.03
N ASN A 34 -5.41 -10.53 -4.37
CA ASN A 34 -6.54 -11.13 -3.67
C ASN A 34 -7.88 -10.98 -4.39
N THR A 35 -7.87 -10.57 -5.67
CA THR A 35 -9.08 -10.37 -6.47
C THR A 35 -9.93 -11.63 -6.53
N ARG A 36 -11.18 -11.53 -6.03
CA ARG A 36 -12.15 -12.62 -6.14
C ARG A 36 -12.56 -12.86 -7.59
N GLY A 37 -12.71 -14.14 -7.93
CA GLY A 37 -12.93 -14.59 -9.31
C GLY A 37 -11.82 -15.51 -9.79
N GLY A 38 -10.93 -15.93 -8.87
CA GLY A 38 -9.88 -16.92 -9.13
C GLY A 38 -8.59 -16.70 -8.35
N TRP A 39 -8.10 -15.46 -8.30
CA TRP A 39 -6.82 -15.15 -7.66
C TRP A 39 -6.80 -15.38 -6.15
N GLU A 40 -7.91 -15.17 -5.48
CA GLU A 40 -8.05 -15.42 -4.04
C GLU A 40 -7.85 -16.88 -3.62
N LYS A 41 -7.92 -17.81 -4.59
CA LYS A 41 -7.81 -19.25 -4.35
C LYS A 41 -6.38 -19.78 -4.51
N ASP A 42 -5.58 -19.13 -5.35
CA ASP A 42 -4.18 -19.50 -5.61
C ASP A 42 -3.34 -18.22 -5.79
N VAL A 43 -2.65 -17.84 -4.73
CA VAL A 43 -1.80 -16.64 -4.72
C VAL A 43 -0.64 -16.74 -5.72
N PHE A 44 -0.09 -17.93 -5.96
CA PHE A 44 1.00 -18.09 -6.92
C PHE A 44 0.51 -18.09 -8.37
N LEU A 45 -0.74 -18.52 -8.63
CA LEU A 45 -1.38 -18.28 -9.93
C LEU A 45 -1.54 -16.76 -10.16
N SER A 46 -2.03 -16.02 -9.15
CA SER A 46 -2.17 -14.56 -9.29
C SER A 46 -0.85 -13.86 -9.58
N PHE A 47 0.26 -14.31 -8.98
CA PHE A 47 1.61 -13.78 -9.25
C PHE A 47 2.05 -14.03 -10.69
N ARG A 48 1.88 -15.28 -11.18
CA ARG A 48 2.20 -15.61 -12.58
C ARG A 48 1.38 -14.79 -13.56
N GLU A 49 0.07 -14.71 -13.36
CA GLU A 49 -0.81 -13.96 -14.24
C GLU A 49 -0.55 -12.44 -14.19
N ALA A 50 -0.25 -11.88 -13.01
CA ALA A 50 0.17 -10.50 -12.88
C ALA A 50 1.47 -10.23 -13.67
N HIS A 51 2.46 -11.12 -13.51
CA HIS A 51 3.72 -11.04 -14.27
C HIS A 51 3.51 -11.13 -15.78
N GLU A 52 2.68 -12.06 -16.26
CA GLU A 52 2.33 -12.20 -17.68
C GLU A 52 1.63 -10.96 -18.26
N VAL A 53 0.88 -10.22 -17.44
CA VAL A 53 0.30 -8.92 -17.82
C VAL A 53 1.37 -7.83 -17.86
N GLY A 54 2.49 -8.00 -17.15
CA GLY A 54 3.60 -7.06 -17.07
C GLY A 54 3.72 -6.29 -15.76
N TYR A 55 3.05 -6.72 -14.70
CA TYR A 55 3.31 -6.23 -13.35
C TYR A 55 4.50 -6.98 -12.76
N HIS A 56 5.49 -6.24 -12.26
CA HIS A 56 6.66 -6.81 -11.61
C HIS A 56 6.61 -6.72 -10.08
N TYR A 57 5.64 -6.00 -9.55
CA TYR A 57 5.44 -5.84 -8.12
C TYR A 57 4.02 -6.24 -7.72
N VAL A 58 3.93 -7.04 -6.67
CA VAL A 58 2.66 -7.58 -6.17
C VAL A 58 2.48 -7.24 -4.69
N GLU A 59 1.25 -6.95 -4.30
CA GLU A 59 0.85 -6.87 -2.90
C GLU A 59 -0.04 -8.04 -2.54
N SER A 60 0.13 -8.55 -1.32
CA SER A 60 -0.66 -9.67 -0.83
C SER A 60 -0.89 -9.60 0.68
N PHE A 61 -1.46 -10.63 1.27
CA PHE A 61 -1.78 -10.72 2.69
C PHE A 61 -1.04 -11.85 3.37
N ILE A 62 -0.69 -11.68 4.64
CA ILE A 62 0.08 -12.66 5.41
C ILE A 62 -0.62 -14.02 5.56
N ASN A 63 -1.95 -14.06 5.46
CA ASN A 63 -2.70 -15.31 5.54
C ASN A 63 -2.32 -16.32 4.45
N TYR A 64 -1.83 -15.86 3.28
CA TYR A 64 -1.33 -16.74 2.21
C TYR A 64 0.07 -17.28 2.49
N PHE A 65 0.81 -16.69 3.44
CA PHE A 65 2.23 -16.97 3.66
C PHE A 65 2.56 -17.43 5.08
N THR A 66 1.58 -17.79 5.88
CA THR A 66 1.80 -18.24 7.27
C THR A 66 2.76 -19.45 7.34
N ALA A 67 2.71 -20.35 6.36
CA ALA A 67 3.62 -21.50 6.26
C ALA A 67 5.08 -21.12 5.95
N TYR A 68 5.32 -19.87 5.49
CA TYR A 68 6.66 -19.38 5.14
C TYR A 68 7.26 -18.45 6.19
N LEU A 69 6.54 -18.12 7.28
CA LEU A 69 7.02 -17.19 8.31
C LEU A 69 8.39 -17.56 8.87
N ASP A 70 8.64 -18.85 9.02
CA ASP A 70 9.92 -19.39 9.51
C ASP A 70 10.79 -19.94 8.36
N LYS A 71 10.37 -19.77 7.10
CA LYS A 71 11.03 -20.24 5.89
C LYS A 71 11.01 -19.20 4.76
N PRO A 72 11.44 -17.96 5.02
CA PRO A 72 11.33 -16.89 4.02
C PRO A 72 12.12 -17.17 2.74
N ALA A 73 13.23 -17.91 2.82
CA ALA A 73 14.02 -18.28 1.66
C ALA A 73 13.25 -19.18 0.67
N GLU A 74 12.34 -20.04 1.16
CA GLU A 74 11.49 -20.86 0.29
C GLU A 74 10.49 -19.99 -0.50
N LEU A 75 9.94 -18.95 0.14
CA LEU A 75 9.07 -18.00 -0.53
C LEU A 75 9.85 -17.12 -1.51
N GLN A 76 11.04 -16.64 -1.11
CA GLN A 76 11.91 -15.85 -1.99
C GLN A 76 12.20 -16.61 -3.29
N LYS A 77 12.60 -17.88 -3.19
CA LYS A 77 12.84 -18.70 -4.37
C LYS A 77 11.62 -18.78 -5.30
N LYS A 78 10.42 -18.96 -4.74
CA LYS A 78 9.18 -19.04 -5.54
C LYS A 78 8.87 -17.74 -6.28
N ILE A 79 9.00 -16.58 -5.63
CA ILE A 79 8.74 -15.29 -6.26
C ILE A 79 9.81 -14.93 -7.28
N ASP A 80 11.06 -15.31 -7.06
CA ASP A 80 12.16 -15.15 -8.03
C ASP A 80 11.94 -15.98 -9.28
N GLU A 81 11.51 -17.24 -9.13
CA GLU A 81 11.15 -18.13 -10.25
C GLU A 81 10.00 -17.57 -11.10
N ILE A 82 9.06 -16.85 -10.49
CA ILE A 82 7.96 -16.18 -11.20
C ILE A 82 8.41 -14.84 -11.80
N GLY A 83 9.39 -14.17 -11.23
CA GLY A 83 9.89 -12.87 -11.68
C GLY A 83 9.17 -11.68 -11.07
N VAL A 84 8.58 -11.82 -9.86
CA VAL A 84 7.90 -10.74 -9.13
C VAL A 84 8.61 -10.38 -7.84
N LYS A 85 8.32 -9.18 -7.33
CA LYS A 85 8.75 -8.67 -6.03
C LYS A 85 7.54 -8.19 -5.25
N PHE A 86 7.65 -8.14 -3.92
CA PHE A 86 6.60 -7.56 -3.12
C PHE A 86 6.65 -6.02 -3.11
N VAL A 87 5.47 -5.40 -3.21
CA VAL A 87 5.21 -4.04 -2.74
C VAL A 87 5.25 -4.06 -1.22
N THR A 88 4.36 -4.85 -0.64
CA THR A 88 4.28 -5.20 0.78
C THR A 88 3.46 -6.48 0.96
N ILE A 89 3.48 -7.01 2.19
CA ILE A 89 2.56 -8.07 2.63
C ILE A 89 1.79 -7.50 3.82
N SER A 90 0.49 -7.29 3.60
CA SER A 90 -0.42 -6.71 4.57
C SER A 90 -0.69 -7.64 5.76
N ASN A 91 -1.10 -7.05 6.87
CA ASN A 91 -1.68 -7.80 7.98
C ASN A 91 -3.01 -8.46 7.59
N GLY A 92 -3.49 -9.36 8.43
CA GLY A 92 -4.73 -10.12 8.23
C GLY A 92 -4.60 -11.51 8.81
N GLY A 93 -5.58 -12.37 8.52
CA GLY A 93 -5.55 -13.77 8.94
C GLY A 93 -5.38 -13.97 10.44
N PRO A 94 -4.28 -14.63 10.90
CA PRO A 94 -4.12 -14.99 12.30
C PRO A 94 -3.61 -13.86 13.20
N LEU A 95 -3.24 -12.69 12.63
CA LEU A 95 -2.70 -11.59 13.42
C LEU A 95 -3.79 -10.87 14.20
N GLU A 96 -3.46 -10.38 15.39
CA GLU A 96 -4.35 -9.51 16.15
C GLU A 96 -4.52 -8.15 15.43
N MET A 97 -5.75 -7.70 15.24
CA MET A 97 -6.06 -6.48 14.49
C MET A 97 -6.88 -5.46 15.27
N ALA A 98 -7.13 -5.71 16.56
CA ALA A 98 -7.89 -4.82 17.43
C ALA A 98 -7.02 -3.67 17.93
N PHE A 99 -6.75 -2.70 17.06
CA PHE A 99 -5.98 -1.49 17.39
C PHE A 99 -6.62 -0.67 18.51
N GLU A 100 -7.95 -0.75 18.64
CA GLU A 100 -8.77 -0.06 19.62
C GLU A 100 -8.79 -0.71 21.00
N ASP A 101 -8.34 -1.97 21.13
CA ASP A 101 -8.45 -2.72 22.39
C ASP A 101 -7.11 -2.70 23.16
N PRO A 102 -6.99 -1.94 24.26
CA PRO A 102 -5.76 -1.88 25.03
C PRO A 102 -5.34 -3.24 25.62
N SER A 103 -6.29 -4.18 25.87
CA SER A 103 -5.97 -5.50 26.40
C SER A 103 -5.24 -6.39 25.39
N LYS A 104 -5.40 -6.13 24.10
CA LYS A 104 -4.80 -6.86 22.99
C LYS A 104 -3.55 -6.19 22.41
N ARG A 105 -3.26 -4.95 22.83
CA ARG A 105 -2.18 -4.13 22.27
C ARG A 105 -0.84 -4.85 22.23
N GLN A 106 -0.42 -5.47 23.33
CA GLN A 106 0.88 -6.15 23.36
C GLN A 106 0.96 -7.27 22.35
N LYS A 107 -0.09 -8.12 22.26
CA LYS A 107 -0.16 -9.18 21.25
C LYS A 107 -0.12 -8.60 19.84
N LEU A 108 -0.88 -7.53 19.57
CA LEU A 108 -0.89 -6.86 18.27
C LEU A 108 0.52 -6.38 17.90
N LEU A 109 1.21 -5.72 18.81
CA LEU A 109 2.57 -5.22 18.57
C LEU A 109 3.54 -6.37 18.26
N ASP A 110 3.48 -7.46 19.01
CA ASP A 110 4.37 -8.61 18.81
C ASP A 110 4.10 -9.32 17.47
N ASP A 111 2.83 -9.54 17.13
CA ASP A 111 2.41 -10.12 15.85
C ASP A 111 2.92 -9.27 14.67
N HIS A 112 2.69 -7.96 14.72
CA HIS A 112 3.08 -7.06 13.64
C HIS A 112 4.61 -6.89 13.54
N MET A 113 5.33 -6.89 14.65
CA MET A 113 6.81 -6.85 14.60
C MET A 113 7.40 -8.15 14.03
N ARG A 114 6.72 -9.30 14.21
CA ARG A 114 7.10 -10.53 13.51
C ARG A 114 6.87 -10.38 11.99
N LEU A 115 5.74 -9.82 11.59
CA LEU A 115 5.45 -9.51 10.18
C LEU A 115 6.48 -8.52 9.60
N VAL A 116 6.83 -7.46 10.32
CA VAL A 116 7.86 -6.48 9.90
C VAL A 116 9.19 -7.17 9.58
N ARG A 117 9.68 -8.03 10.49
CA ARG A 117 10.92 -8.78 10.25
C ARG A 117 10.83 -9.72 9.06
N PHE A 118 9.65 -10.27 8.80
CA PHE A 118 9.40 -11.12 7.65
C PHE A 118 9.42 -10.32 6.34
N ILE A 119 8.61 -9.25 6.22
CA ILE A 119 8.52 -8.47 4.96
C ILE A 119 9.81 -7.73 4.62
N LYS A 120 10.60 -7.36 5.61
CA LYS A 120 11.92 -6.73 5.44
C LYS A 120 12.88 -7.61 4.62
N GLN A 121 12.78 -8.94 4.75
CA GLN A 121 13.62 -9.89 4.02
C GLN A 121 13.35 -9.86 2.51
N PHE A 122 12.17 -9.42 2.09
CA PHE A 122 11.77 -9.28 0.68
C PHE A 122 12.00 -7.88 0.13
N GLY A 123 12.62 -6.98 0.89
CA GLY A 123 12.91 -5.61 0.47
C GLY A 123 11.70 -4.68 0.47
N CYS A 124 10.61 -5.04 1.16
CA CYS A 124 9.49 -4.12 1.36
C CYS A 124 9.93 -2.88 2.14
N ASP A 125 9.45 -1.71 1.77
CA ASP A 125 9.83 -0.44 2.39
C ASP A 125 8.77 0.08 3.37
N HIS A 126 7.62 -0.56 3.44
CA HIS A 126 6.56 -0.21 4.38
C HIS A 126 5.72 -1.43 4.81
N LEU A 127 5.09 -1.30 5.97
CA LEU A 127 4.05 -2.19 6.47
C LEU A 127 2.70 -1.52 6.26
N LYS A 128 1.79 -2.17 5.53
CA LYS A 128 0.38 -1.77 5.41
C LYS A 128 -0.47 -2.54 6.42
N CYS A 129 -1.32 -1.83 7.19
CA CYS A 129 -2.23 -2.43 8.15
C CYS A 129 -3.68 -2.04 7.89
N ASN A 130 -4.54 -3.05 7.86
CA ASN A 130 -5.97 -2.90 8.00
C ASN A 130 -6.35 -2.90 9.48
N THR A 131 -7.49 -2.28 9.82
CA THR A 131 -8.09 -2.33 11.15
C THR A 131 -9.22 -3.38 11.19
N ASN A 132 -9.72 -3.67 12.39
CA ASN A 132 -10.85 -4.57 12.57
C ASN A 132 -12.10 -4.12 11.79
N GLY A 133 -13.02 -5.06 11.59
CA GLY A 133 -14.34 -4.80 11.02
C GLY A 133 -15.12 -3.77 11.84
N ARG A 134 -15.90 -2.95 11.16
CA ARG A 134 -16.75 -1.92 11.76
C ARG A 134 -17.83 -2.56 12.62
N ARG A 135 -18.00 -2.05 13.83
CA ARG A 135 -19.09 -2.43 14.72
C ARG A 135 -20.40 -1.76 14.28
N PRO A 136 -21.57 -2.32 14.62
CA PRO A 136 -22.87 -1.72 14.28
C PRO A 136 -22.99 -0.27 14.77
N ASP A 137 -22.46 0.04 15.96
CA ASP A 137 -22.50 1.37 16.57
C ASP A 137 -21.41 2.31 16.02
N GLY A 138 -20.61 1.83 15.08
CA GLY A 138 -19.50 2.58 14.50
C GLY A 138 -18.25 2.62 15.37
N THR A 139 -17.37 3.59 15.10
CA THR A 139 -16.11 3.80 15.82
C THR A 139 -16.27 4.99 16.75
N THR A 140 -16.11 4.76 18.06
CA THR A 140 -16.28 5.79 19.09
C THR A 140 -15.03 6.68 19.21
N PRO A 141 -15.14 7.87 19.84
CA PRO A 141 -13.97 8.70 20.14
C PRO A 141 -12.92 7.99 21.00
N GLU A 142 -13.33 7.13 21.94
CA GLU A 142 -12.38 6.36 22.76
C GLU A 142 -11.68 5.28 21.93
N ASP A 143 -12.38 4.60 21.01
CA ASP A 143 -11.74 3.68 20.08
C ASP A 143 -10.65 4.37 19.26
N LEU A 144 -10.95 5.52 18.67
CA LEU A 144 -10.00 6.31 17.88
C LEU A 144 -8.76 6.71 18.70
N LYS A 145 -8.98 7.12 19.96
CA LYS A 145 -7.89 7.42 20.87
C LYS A 145 -7.00 6.21 21.15
N GLN A 146 -7.60 5.06 21.46
CA GLN A 146 -6.84 3.82 21.70
C GLN A 146 -6.13 3.31 20.44
N MET A 147 -6.78 3.42 19.27
CA MET A 147 -6.15 3.15 17.98
C MET A 147 -4.93 4.04 17.77
N ALA A 148 -5.04 5.35 17.98
CA ALA A 148 -3.93 6.29 17.81
C ALA A 148 -2.74 5.95 18.73
N ILE A 149 -2.99 5.58 19.98
CA ILE A 149 -1.95 5.15 20.93
C ILE A 149 -1.22 3.90 20.38
N THR A 150 -1.99 2.88 19.95
CA THR A 150 -1.44 1.64 19.42
C THR A 150 -0.67 1.88 18.12
N MET A 151 -1.20 2.70 17.21
CA MET A 151 -0.56 3.06 15.94
C MET A 151 0.74 3.85 16.15
N ASN A 152 0.77 4.79 17.08
CA ASN A 152 1.99 5.53 17.41
C ASN A 152 3.08 4.60 17.96
N GLU A 153 2.71 3.66 18.83
CA GLU A 153 3.68 2.71 19.39
C GLU A 153 4.21 1.75 18.33
N LEU A 154 3.32 1.15 17.52
CA LEU A 154 3.72 0.29 16.41
C LEU A 154 4.57 1.05 15.39
N GLY A 155 4.14 2.26 15.01
CA GLY A 155 4.84 3.09 14.04
C GLY A 155 6.27 3.42 14.45
N LYS A 156 6.51 3.73 15.73
CA LYS A 156 7.86 3.93 16.28
C LYS A 156 8.72 2.68 16.13
N ARG A 157 8.18 1.51 16.46
CA ARG A 157 8.89 0.22 16.35
C ARG A 157 9.23 -0.12 14.90
N VAL A 158 8.26 0.07 13.98
CA VAL A 158 8.44 -0.16 12.54
C VAL A 158 9.48 0.79 11.94
N THR A 159 9.44 2.07 12.32
CA THR A 159 10.43 3.06 11.89
C THR A 159 11.84 2.73 12.38
N ALA A 160 11.97 2.20 13.59
CA ALA A 160 13.27 1.74 14.14
C ALA A 160 13.84 0.57 13.32
N GLU A 161 13.02 -0.24 12.68
CA GLU A 161 13.44 -1.30 11.74
C GLU A 161 13.76 -0.77 10.33
N GLY A 162 13.59 0.51 10.07
CA GLY A 162 13.86 1.16 8.78
C GLY A 162 12.72 1.08 7.77
N LEU A 163 11.52 0.69 8.18
CA LEU A 163 10.32 0.67 7.35
C LEU A 163 9.38 1.82 7.73
N LYS A 164 8.44 2.15 6.84
CA LYS A 164 7.32 3.03 7.15
C LYS A 164 6.15 2.19 7.66
N PHE A 165 5.45 2.66 8.67
CA PHE A 165 4.17 2.10 9.09
C PHE A 165 3.03 2.89 8.45
N SER A 166 2.04 2.21 7.91
CA SER A 166 0.88 2.83 7.28
C SER A 166 -0.41 2.10 7.62
N VAL A 167 -1.47 2.88 7.81
CA VAL A 167 -2.82 2.38 8.00
C VAL A 167 -3.64 2.60 6.74
N HIS A 168 -4.56 1.67 6.48
CA HIS A 168 -5.37 1.63 5.29
C HIS A 168 -6.84 1.90 5.64
N PRO A 169 -7.35 3.15 5.47
CA PRO A 169 -8.76 3.45 5.60
C PRO A 169 -9.57 2.63 4.59
N HIS A 170 -10.57 1.91 5.10
CA HIS A 170 -11.31 0.96 4.28
C HIS A 170 -12.77 0.88 4.73
N MET A 171 -13.70 0.86 3.79
CA MET A 171 -15.10 0.63 4.09
C MET A 171 -15.30 -0.62 4.95
N TRP A 172 -16.28 -0.58 5.81
CA TRP A 172 -16.66 -1.68 6.71
C TRP A 172 -15.61 -2.01 7.78
N THR A 173 -14.61 -1.14 7.97
CA THR A 173 -13.64 -1.24 9.06
C THR A 173 -13.82 -0.13 10.09
N GLN A 174 -13.05 -0.15 11.16
CA GLN A 174 -13.10 0.90 12.18
C GLN A 174 -12.49 2.24 11.74
N LEU A 175 -11.78 2.25 10.62
CA LEU A 175 -11.23 3.46 10.00
C LEU A 175 -11.82 3.59 8.58
N GLU A 176 -13.00 4.21 8.46
CA GLU A 176 -13.76 4.25 7.22
C GLU A 176 -13.99 5.68 6.71
N ASN A 177 -14.53 6.56 7.54
CA ASN A 177 -15.03 7.86 7.11
C ASN A 177 -14.08 9.02 7.42
N ARG A 178 -14.39 10.22 6.86
CA ARG A 178 -13.53 11.40 6.96
C ARG A 178 -13.22 11.77 8.40
N ARG A 179 -14.22 11.76 9.30
CA ARG A 179 -14.04 12.08 10.72
C ARG A 179 -13.03 11.14 11.39
N GLU A 180 -13.08 9.88 11.08
CA GLU A 180 -12.18 8.86 11.65
C GLU A 180 -10.76 9.03 11.12
N ILE A 181 -10.61 9.27 9.80
CA ILE A 181 -9.31 9.53 9.18
C ILE A 181 -8.67 10.78 9.76
N ASP A 182 -9.42 11.88 9.86
CA ASP A 182 -8.92 13.13 10.42
C ASP A 182 -8.50 12.95 11.88
N ALA A 183 -9.32 12.26 12.71
CA ALA A 183 -9.00 12.00 14.11
C ALA A 183 -7.71 11.18 14.28
N ILE A 184 -7.49 10.15 13.45
CA ILE A 184 -6.23 9.39 13.44
C ILE A 184 -5.07 10.27 12.96
N ALA A 185 -5.27 11.08 11.93
CA ALA A 185 -4.23 11.99 11.43
C ALA A 185 -3.78 12.99 12.49
N GLU A 186 -4.74 13.58 13.24
CA GLU A 186 -4.48 14.57 14.29
C GLU A 186 -3.85 13.95 15.55
N SER A 187 -4.21 12.70 15.87
CA SER A 187 -3.78 12.03 17.10
C SER A 187 -2.52 11.18 16.94
N THR A 188 -1.95 11.10 15.73
CA THR A 188 -0.75 10.29 15.45
C THR A 188 0.42 11.13 14.95
N ASP A 189 1.63 10.67 15.29
CA ASP A 189 2.86 11.33 14.88
C ASP A 189 3.13 11.09 13.37
N PRO A 190 3.16 12.16 12.56
CA PRO A 190 3.37 12.03 11.11
C PRO A 190 4.74 11.46 10.71
N ARG A 191 5.71 11.40 11.63
CA ARG A 191 7.00 10.76 11.40
C ARG A 191 6.91 9.24 11.43
N HIS A 192 5.89 8.69 12.07
CA HIS A 192 5.78 7.27 12.35
C HIS A 192 4.53 6.61 11.78
N VAL A 193 3.44 7.35 11.57
CA VAL A 193 2.17 6.82 11.08
C VAL A 193 1.83 7.46 9.74
N ASN A 194 1.68 6.66 8.72
CA ASN A 194 1.36 7.07 7.36
C ASN A 194 0.04 6.44 6.90
N PHE A 195 -0.37 6.72 5.67
CA PHE A 195 -1.58 6.19 5.07
C PHE A 195 -1.28 5.43 3.77
N VAL A 196 -2.04 4.36 3.56
CA VAL A 196 -2.32 3.81 2.24
C VAL A 196 -3.74 4.24 1.87
N LEU A 197 -3.92 5.08 0.87
CA LEU A 197 -5.24 5.57 0.48
C LEU A 197 -5.81 4.72 -0.66
N ASP A 198 -6.93 4.06 -0.39
CA ASP A 198 -7.69 3.37 -1.41
C ASP A 198 -8.73 4.30 -2.02
N THR A 199 -8.56 4.64 -3.28
CA THR A 199 -9.42 5.60 -3.98
C THR A 199 -10.87 5.14 -4.09
N GLY A 200 -11.11 3.83 -4.20
CA GLY A 200 -12.45 3.27 -4.25
C GLY A 200 -13.14 3.30 -2.89
N HIS A 201 -12.48 2.80 -1.84
CA HIS A 201 -13.06 2.75 -0.51
C HIS A 201 -13.35 4.15 0.05
N ILE A 202 -12.44 5.11 -0.10
CA ILE A 202 -12.68 6.49 0.36
C ILE A 202 -13.80 7.17 -0.44
N THR A 203 -13.90 6.93 -1.76
CA THR A 203 -15.01 7.45 -2.56
C THR A 203 -16.33 6.88 -2.09
N MET A 204 -16.41 5.58 -1.85
CA MET A 204 -17.63 4.92 -1.37
C MET A 204 -17.96 5.27 0.08
N ALA A 205 -17.00 5.75 0.86
CA ALA A 205 -17.24 6.34 2.18
C ALA A 205 -17.72 7.81 2.14
N GLY A 206 -18.01 8.33 0.94
CA GLY A 206 -18.52 9.69 0.75
C GLY A 206 -17.45 10.78 0.70
N ILE A 207 -16.18 10.41 0.49
CA ILE A 207 -15.05 11.32 0.49
C ILE A 207 -14.55 11.53 -0.95
N ASP A 208 -14.26 12.78 -1.33
CA ASP A 208 -13.56 13.07 -2.57
C ASP A 208 -12.09 12.64 -2.44
N PRO A 209 -11.61 11.67 -3.25
CA PRO A 209 -10.24 11.17 -3.15
C PRO A 209 -9.18 12.22 -3.54
N VAL A 210 -9.52 13.18 -4.40
CA VAL A 210 -8.60 14.28 -4.77
C VAL A 210 -8.42 15.22 -3.58
N GLU A 211 -9.52 15.55 -2.89
CA GLU A 211 -9.48 16.41 -1.70
C GLU A 211 -8.71 15.75 -0.56
N LEU A 212 -8.99 14.47 -0.27
CA LEU A 212 -8.28 13.74 0.76
C LEU A 212 -6.78 13.60 0.47
N THR A 213 -6.42 13.36 -0.81
CA THR A 213 -5.03 13.35 -1.25
C THR A 213 -4.34 14.68 -0.95
N ARG A 214 -4.99 15.81 -1.25
CA ARG A 214 -4.44 17.14 -0.96
C ARG A 214 -4.23 17.38 0.51
N ALA A 215 -5.15 16.93 1.36
CA ALA A 215 -5.08 17.09 2.80
C ALA A 215 -3.89 16.33 3.42
N TYR A 216 -3.57 15.15 2.89
CA TYR A 216 -2.64 14.23 3.54
C TYR A 216 -1.46 13.80 2.67
N THR A 217 -1.11 14.52 1.61
CA THR A 217 -0.04 14.17 0.64
C THR A 217 1.27 13.73 1.32
N SER A 218 1.71 14.45 2.35
CA SER A 218 2.97 14.18 3.05
C SER A 218 2.95 12.90 3.90
N ARG A 219 1.77 12.36 4.15
CA ARG A 219 1.56 11.13 4.94
C ARG A 219 1.20 9.91 4.10
N ILE A 220 1.02 10.07 2.78
CA ILE A 220 0.68 8.97 1.89
C ILE A 220 1.95 8.30 1.41
N VAL A 221 2.05 6.99 1.60
CA VAL A 221 3.17 6.16 1.11
C VAL A 221 2.77 5.32 -0.08
N GLU A 222 1.48 5.02 -0.19
CA GLU A 222 0.92 4.18 -1.25
C GLU A 222 -0.53 4.59 -1.53
N PHE A 223 -0.94 4.43 -2.77
CA PHE A 223 -2.33 4.43 -3.19
C PHE A 223 -2.74 3.04 -3.63
N HIS A 224 -3.91 2.58 -3.17
CA HIS A 224 -4.66 1.58 -3.88
C HIS A 224 -5.52 2.28 -4.92
N LEU A 225 -5.17 2.06 -6.19
CA LEU A 225 -5.95 2.59 -7.30
C LEU A 225 -7.11 1.63 -7.57
N LYS A 226 -8.28 2.02 -7.16
CA LYS A 226 -9.54 1.27 -7.30
C LYS A 226 -10.60 2.22 -7.84
N ASP A 227 -11.26 1.85 -8.93
CA ASP A 227 -12.33 2.67 -9.51
C ASP A 227 -13.71 2.26 -8.98
N VAL A 228 -14.66 3.16 -9.05
CA VAL A 228 -16.02 2.98 -8.54
C VAL A 228 -17.03 3.37 -9.61
N MET A 229 -18.31 3.03 -9.40
CA MET A 229 -19.39 3.44 -10.29
C MET A 229 -19.33 4.95 -10.61
N PRO A 230 -19.54 5.36 -11.88
CA PRO A 230 -19.36 6.76 -12.32
C PRO A 230 -20.17 7.79 -11.54
N GLU A 231 -21.37 7.43 -11.09
CA GLU A 231 -22.26 8.29 -10.31
C GLU A 231 -21.72 8.65 -8.91
N ASN A 232 -20.72 7.93 -8.45
CA ASN A 232 -20.08 8.19 -7.14
C ASN A 232 -18.88 9.17 -7.24
N ARG A 233 -18.64 9.77 -8.39
CA ARG A 233 -17.56 10.76 -8.57
C ARG A 233 -17.64 11.86 -7.50
N GLY A 234 -16.49 12.14 -6.84
CA GLY A 234 -16.39 13.15 -5.79
C GLY A 234 -16.94 12.71 -4.42
N GLY A 235 -17.32 11.45 -4.30
CA GLY A 235 -17.85 10.85 -3.08
C GLY A 235 -19.27 10.32 -3.20
N ALA A 236 -19.48 9.08 -2.77
CA ALA A 236 -20.79 8.45 -2.80
C ALA A 236 -21.78 9.16 -1.86
N LYS A 237 -23.02 9.34 -2.31
CA LYS A 237 -24.09 9.93 -1.51
C LYS A 237 -24.75 8.92 -0.57
N GLN A 238 -24.62 7.63 -0.88
CA GLN A 238 -25.19 6.54 -0.09
C GLN A 238 -24.12 5.49 0.21
N ARG A 239 -24.02 5.14 1.49
CA ARG A 239 -23.18 4.04 1.94
C ARG A 239 -23.78 2.71 1.46
N ARG A 240 -22.94 1.82 0.98
CA ARG A 240 -23.33 0.45 0.59
C ARG A 240 -22.85 -0.52 1.67
N GLU A 241 -23.72 -1.47 2.00
CA GLU A 241 -23.34 -2.54 2.93
C GLU A 241 -22.51 -3.61 2.21
N ARG A 242 -21.62 -4.27 2.95
CA ARG A 242 -20.70 -5.26 2.38
C ARG A 242 -21.42 -6.41 1.65
N ASN A 243 -22.53 -6.86 2.22
CA ASN A 243 -23.31 -7.96 1.65
C ASN A 243 -24.01 -7.56 0.33
N ASP A 244 -24.34 -6.30 0.16
CA ASP A 244 -24.96 -5.80 -1.07
C ASP A 244 -23.91 -5.68 -2.19
N VAL A 245 -22.70 -5.24 -1.85
CA VAL A 245 -21.58 -5.14 -2.79
C VAL A 245 -21.13 -6.51 -3.29
N MET A 246 -21.30 -7.55 -2.48
CA MET A 246 -21.04 -8.93 -2.91
C MET A 246 -21.98 -9.42 -4.01
N LYS A 247 -23.21 -8.88 -4.07
CA LYS A 247 -24.23 -9.23 -5.07
C LYS A 247 -24.22 -8.29 -6.29
N ASP A 248 -23.91 -7.03 -6.02
CA ASP A 248 -23.90 -5.97 -7.02
C ASP A 248 -22.56 -5.20 -6.89
N PRO A 249 -21.53 -5.59 -7.65
CA PRO A 249 -20.20 -5.01 -7.56
C PRO A 249 -20.20 -3.52 -7.84
N ILE A 250 -19.50 -2.77 -7.01
CA ILE A 250 -19.37 -1.31 -7.10
C ILE A 250 -17.96 -0.85 -7.51
N PHE A 251 -17.01 -1.79 -7.56
CA PHE A 251 -15.65 -1.53 -7.97
C PHE A 251 -15.39 -2.04 -9.37
N PHE A 252 -14.62 -1.28 -10.13
CA PHE A 252 -14.36 -1.52 -11.55
C PHE A 252 -12.87 -1.40 -11.85
N GLU A 253 -12.50 -1.87 -13.04
CA GLU A 253 -11.17 -1.62 -13.59
C GLU A 253 -10.95 -0.12 -13.78
N LEU A 254 -9.71 0.31 -13.66
CA LEU A 254 -9.34 1.71 -13.77
C LEU A 254 -9.80 2.32 -15.10
N GLY A 255 -10.40 3.50 -15.01
CA GLY A 255 -10.93 4.23 -16.16
C GLY A 255 -12.31 3.75 -16.64
N LYS A 256 -12.91 2.78 -15.96
CA LYS A 256 -14.30 2.33 -16.24
C LYS A 256 -15.32 2.94 -15.28
N GLY A 257 -14.84 3.67 -14.28
CA GLY A 257 -15.66 4.26 -13.23
C GLY A 257 -15.55 5.77 -13.15
N GLY A 258 -15.73 6.31 -11.94
CA GLY A 258 -15.85 7.74 -11.67
C GLY A 258 -14.71 8.39 -10.89
N VAL A 259 -13.71 7.65 -10.45
CA VAL A 259 -12.59 8.24 -9.71
C VAL A 259 -11.77 9.18 -10.59
N ASP A 260 -11.48 10.37 -10.10
CA ASP A 260 -10.66 11.35 -10.82
C ASP A 260 -9.15 11.08 -10.66
N PHE A 261 -8.68 9.98 -11.26
CA PHE A 261 -7.24 9.63 -11.26
C PHE A 261 -6.36 10.71 -11.91
N PRO A 262 -6.76 11.38 -13.03
CA PRO A 262 -6.01 12.49 -13.57
C PRO A 262 -5.86 13.64 -12.58
N GLY A 263 -6.92 13.98 -11.81
CA GLY A 263 -6.88 15.02 -10.78
C GLY A 263 -5.94 14.66 -9.62
N ILE A 264 -5.96 13.39 -9.17
CA ILE A 264 -5.01 12.88 -8.17
C ILE A 264 -3.59 13.01 -8.73
N LYS A 265 -3.34 12.48 -9.93
CA LYS A 265 -2.00 12.51 -10.55
C LYS A 265 -1.47 13.92 -10.71
N ALA A 266 -2.29 14.84 -11.19
CA ALA A 266 -1.88 16.24 -11.37
C ALA A 266 -1.43 16.88 -10.04
N HIS A 267 -2.11 16.56 -8.93
CA HIS A 267 -1.69 17.00 -7.61
C HIS A 267 -0.37 16.36 -7.17
N LEU A 268 -0.23 15.05 -7.34
CA LEU A 268 1.00 14.31 -7.01
C LEU A 268 2.19 14.83 -7.83
N ASP A 269 1.97 15.13 -9.12
CA ASP A 269 2.99 15.73 -9.99
C ASP A 269 3.43 17.10 -9.49
N LYS A 270 2.48 17.95 -9.12
CA LYS A 270 2.74 19.30 -8.61
C LYS A 270 3.54 19.27 -7.31
N THR A 271 3.28 18.32 -6.43
CA THR A 271 3.92 18.23 -5.11
C THR A 271 5.24 17.47 -5.09
N GLY A 272 5.62 16.84 -6.21
CA GLY A 272 6.82 16.00 -6.26
C GLY A 272 6.70 14.68 -5.48
N TRP A 273 5.49 14.25 -5.18
CA TRP A 273 5.24 13.02 -4.42
C TRP A 273 5.86 11.79 -5.11
N GLN A 274 6.41 10.88 -4.30
CA GLN A 274 7.00 9.61 -4.73
C GLN A 274 6.45 8.48 -3.85
N GLY A 275 6.07 7.37 -4.48
CA GLY A 275 5.52 6.24 -3.73
C GLY A 275 4.96 5.14 -4.64
N TRP A 276 4.13 4.29 -4.04
CA TRP A 276 3.49 3.19 -4.72
C TRP A 276 2.09 3.55 -5.24
N LEU A 277 1.81 3.10 -6.44
CA LEU A 277 0.48 3.11 -7.06
C LEU A 277 0.10 1.64 -7.32
N THR A 278 -0.63 1.04 -6.41
CA THR A 278 -0.99 -0.38 -6.46
C THR A 278 -2.40 -0.52 -7.00
N VAL A 279 -2.55 -1.19 -8.13
CA VAL A 279 -3.87 -1.48 -8.71
C VAL A 279 -4.61 -2.45 -7.81
N GLU A 280 -5.86 -2.16 -7.50
CA GLU A 280 -6.70 -3.08 -6.72
C GLU A 280 -8.09 -3.23 -7.29
N LEU A 281 -8.60 -4.46 -7.24
CA LEU A 281 -9.97 -4.80 -7.57
C LEU A 281 -10.43 -5.93 -6.63
N ASP A 282 -11.44 -5.68 -5.80
CA ASP A 282 -11.93 -6.66 -4.81
C ASP A 282 -12.49 -7.91 -5.45
N SER A 283 -13.11 -7.77 -6.61
CA SER A 283 -13.69 -8.88 -7.37
C SER A 283 -13.74 -8.58 -8.85
N SER A 284 -13.65 -9.62 -9.65
CA SER A 284 -13.76 -9.55 -11.11
C SER A 284 -14.90 -10.47 -11.59
N PRO A 285 -16.17 -10.05 -11.43
CA PRO A 285 -17.32 -10.90 -11.68
C PRO A 285 -17.64 -11.10 -13.16
N TYR A 286 -17.15 -10.20 -14.03
CA TYR A 286 -17.52 -10.18 -15.44
C TYR A 286 -16.46 -10.78 -16.36
N ARG A 287 -15.25 -11.00 -15.86
CA ARG A 287 -14.11 -11.53 -16.61
C ARG A 287 -13.05 -12.11 -15.68
N PRO A 288 -12.09 -12.89 -16.19
CA PRO A 288 -10.96 -13.35 -15.37
C PRO A 288 -10.14 -12.19 -14.78
N PRO A 289 -9.64 -12.29 -13.53
CA PRO A 289 -8.83 -11.25 -12.89
C PRO A 289 -7.65 -10.78 -13.75
N LYS A 290 -7.00 -11.66 -14.48
CA LYS A 290 -5.92 -11.35 -15.43
C LYS A 290 -6.33 -10.32 -16.48
N GLU A 291 -7.55 -10.44 -17.03
CA GLU A 291 -8.06 -9.48 -18.01
C GLU A 291 -8.37 -8.13 -17.39
N SER A 292 -8.95 -8.11 -16.18
CA SER A 292 -9.18 -6.89 -15.42
C SER A 292 -7.86 -6.18 -15.08
N ALA A 293 -6.83 -6.94 -14.70
CA ALA A 293 -5.49 -6.41 -14.47
C ALA A 293 -4.90 -5.76 -15.73
N ARG A 294 -5.08 -6.39 -16.91
CA ARG A 294 -4.63 -5.84 -18.20
C ARG A 294 -5.34 -4.54 -18.54
N ILE A 295 -6.65 -4.45 -18.34
CA ILE A 295 -7.43 -3.23 -18.58
C ILE A 295 -6.91 -2.08 -17.70
N SER A 296 -6.71 -2.35 -16.42
CA SER A 296 -6.20 -1.35 -15.46
C SER A 296 -4.78 -0.90 -15.81
N LYS A 297 -3.90 -1.83 -16.23
CA LYS A 297 -2.55 -1.50 -16.72
C LYS A 297 -2.60 -0.56 -17.92
N GLU A 298 -3.42 -0.90 -18.92
CA GLU A 298 -3.57 -0.07 -20.12
C GLU A 298 -4.03 1.35 -19.79
N TYR A 299 -4.92 1.51 -18.81
CA TYR A 299 -5.33 2.84 -18.35
C TYR A 299 -4.18 3.63 -17.72
N ILE A 300 -3.39 3.00 -16.85
CA ILE A 300 -2.21 3.61 -16.22
C ILE A 300 -1.22 4.09 -17.29
N GLU A 301 -0.93 3.24 -18.27
CA GLU A 301 0.06 3.56 -19.31
C GLU A 301 -0.45 4.57 -20.33
N LYS A 302 -1.70 4.42 -20.81
CA LYS A 302 -2.22 5.24 -21.92
C LYS A 302 -2.89 6.53 -21.48
N THR A 303 -3.44 6.58 -20.25
CA THR A 303 -4.19 7.74 -19.74
C THR A 303 -3.38 8.51 -18.68
N LEU A 304 -2.74 7.79 -17.76
CA LEU A 304 -1.93 8.45 -16.74
C LEU A 304 -0.47 8.62 -17.16
N TYR A 305 -0.04 8.02 -18.26
CA TYR A 305 1.34 8.09 -18.79
C TYR A 305 2.38 7.66 -17.75
N ILE A 306 2.05 6.63 -16.97
CA ILE A 306 2.94 6.02 -15.97
C ILE A 306 3.36 4.65 -16.48
N LYS A 307 4.65 4.35 -16.45
CA LYS A 307 5.17 3.03 -16.83
C LYS A 307 4.90 2.01 -15.72
N VAL A 308 4.37 0.85 -16.10
CA VAL A 308 4.17 -0.31 -15.23
C VAL A 308 5.37 -1.26 -15.30
#